data_1095e5a77edf59dcfe2ea2a43bc0d9c5
#
_entry.id   1095e5a77edf59dcfe2ea2a43bc0d9c5
#
_cell.length_a   1.000
_cell.length_b   1.000
_cell.length_c   1.000
_cell.angle_alpha   90.00
_cell.angle_beta   90.00
_cell.angle_gamma   90.00
#
_symmetry.space_group_name_H-M   'P 1'
#
loop_
_entity.id
_entity.type
_entity.pdbx_description
1 polymer ?
#
loop_
_entity_poly.entity_id
_entity_poly.type
_entity_poly.pdbx_seq_one_letter_code
_entity_poly.pdbx_strand_id
1 'polypeptide(L)'
;MKTETRKNAASKAPPAPTRKRATASSNQTSKDKPSSAKGAALPPRSAPSKNPGLGGPLALALRVIDEDPHQPRTEDNPGFSAQSIEELAATIAMRGVKSPISVRDHPTRPGRYLINHGARRFRASKVAGKTTIPAFVDNDYNEVDQVIENLQRNQLTAREIADYIGRELAKGIRHGEIAKSIGKSPSFVTQHITLLDLPEPIAQAFNAGRAKDVTVVNELVTAFKKNPREVTEWLEDNDRQDVTRTAVKLLREFLEEKRYQTEVFSNMTRRSDEPGLPAEEDNSAEAQPPTERLGRAVLQVRHHRRLAQLLWQRRPVEKGFAWLKYDDTGEEVEAPLAEVKLIALL
;
A
#
# COMPACT_ATOMS: atom_id res chain seq x y z
N MET A 1 -21.23 63.35 -5.30
CA MET A 1 -22.05 63.51 -4.09
C MET A 1 -21.60 62.40 -3.10
N LYS A 2 -21.09 62.89 -1.96
CA LYS A 2 -20.92 62.24 -0.62
C LYS A 2 -20.23 60.90 -0.58
N THR A 3 -18.93 60.73 -0.26
CA THR A 3 -18.20 60.85 1.05
C THR A 3 -18.84 60.12 2.23
N GLU A 4 -18.12 59.15 2.80
CA GLU A 4 -17.78 59.00 4.20
C GLU A 4 -17.11 57.59 4.39
N THR A 5 -15.87 57.53 4.65
CA THR A 5 -14.96 57.66 5.81
C THR A 5 -15.36 56.88 7.10
N ARG A 6 -14.38 56.16 7.62
CA ARG A 6 -14.12 55.70 9.02
C ARG A 6 -14.30 54.19 9.24
N LYS A 7 -13.50 53.51 10.05
CA LYS A 7 -12.33 53.80 10.95
C LYS A 7 -11.65 52.51 11.34
N ASN A 8 -10.35 52.58 11.62
CA ASN A 8 -9.47 51.68 12.37
C ASN A 8 -10.07 51.01 13.60
N ALA A 9 -9.67 49.77 13.84
CA ALA A 9 -9.42 49.27 15.20
C ALA A 9 -8.32 48.20 15.18
N ALA A 10 -7.21 48.57 15.77
CA ALA A 10 -6.12 47.70 16.17
C ALA A 10 -6.49 46.94 17.45
N SER A 11 -6.11 45.67 17.58
CA SER A 11 -6.05 44.96 18.87
C SER A 11 -5.01 43.86 18.83
N LYS A 12 -3.86 44.13 19.42
CA LYS A 12 -3.15 43.52 20.54
C LYS A 12 -2.91 42.02 20.51
N ALA A 13 -1.62 41.69 20.35
CA ALA A 13 -1.01 40.43 20.70
C ALA A 13 -0.87 40.29 22.25
N PRO A 14 -0.96 39.09 22.80
CA PRO A 14 -0.54 38.81 24.18
C PRO A 14 0.92 38.32 24.29
N PRO A 15 1.58 38.52 25.47
CA PRO A 15 3.00 38.37 25.63
C PRO A 15 3.47 36.97 26.06
N ALA A 16 4.74 36.68 25.80
CA ALA A 16 5.47 35.48 26.18
C ALA A 16 5.69 35.36 27.68
N PRO A 17 5.75 34.14 28.27
CA PRO A 17 6.18 34.01 29.67
C PRO A 17 7.68 33.79 29.80
N THR A 18 8.20 34.47 30.75
CA THR A 18 9.58 34.59 31.27
C THR A 18 10.12 33.28 31.88
N ARG A 19 11.39 33.12 31.61
CA ARG A 19 12.35 32.19 32.17
C ARG A 19 12.56 32.42 33.67
N LYS A 20 12.48 31.36 34.53
CA LYS A 20 13.08 31.33 35.87
C LYS A 20 14.10 30.22 35.99
N ARG A 21 15.28 30.64 36.42
CA ARG A 21 16.50 29.91 36.77
C ARG A 21 16.46 29.55 38.25
N ALA A 22 16.75 28.31 38.63
CA ALA A 22 17.26 27.92 39.97
C ALA A 22 18.00 26.60 39.81
N THR A 23 19.26 26.61 39.93
CA THR A 23 20.30 26.27 40.93
C THR A 23 20.20 24.90 41.58
N ALA A 24 21.30 24.23 41.41
CA ALA A 24 21.86 22.99 41.89
C ALA A 24 21.52 22.55 43.35
N SER A 25 21.45 21.23 43.57
CA SER A 25 22.27 20.55 44.58
C SER A 25 22.23 19.03 44.46
N SER A 26 23.38 18.45 44.67
CA SER A 26 23.84 17.08 44.83
C SER A 26 23.04 16.19 45.79
N ASN A 27 22.90 14.90 45.55
CA ASN A 27 23.60 13.79 46.20
C ASN A 27 22.95 12.40 45.97
N GLN A 28 23.77 11.48 45.54
CA GLN A 28 24.07 10.10 45.96
C GLN A 28 22.94 9.03 46.12
N THR A 29 23.21 7.93 45.39
CA THR A 29 23.18 6.50 45.78
C THR A 29 21.84 5.79 45.87
N SER A 30 21.59 4.81 45.06
CA SER A 30 21.88 3.37 45.11
C SER A 30 20.97 2.54 44.19
N LYS A 31 21.58 1.63 43.45
CA LYS A 31 21.17 0.26 43.12
C LYS A 31 19.67 -0.05 42.93
N ASP A 32 19.23 -0.46 41.72
CA ASP A 32 19.14 -1.84 41.33
C ASP A 32 18.60 -2.03 39.89
N LYS A 33 18.99 -3.08 39.35
CA LYS A 33 19.05 -3.78 38.06
C LYS A 33 17.76 -3.86 37.16
N PRO A 34 17.90 -4.44 35.97
CA PRO A 34 17.45 -3.86 34.69
C PRO A 34 16.26 -4.61 34.09
N SER A 35 15.43 -3.89 33.39
CA SER A 35 14.47 -4.47 32.46
C SER A 35 14.91 -4.16 31.03
N SER A 36 15.25 -5.23 30.32
CA SER A 36 15.72 -5.26 28.95
C SER A 36 14.59 -4.93 27.97
N ALA A 37 14.66 -3.76 27.34
CA ALA A 37 14.02 -3.52 26.08
C ALA A 37 15.12 -3.23 25.04
N LYS A 38 15.47 -4.23 24.26
CA LYS A 38 16.31 -4.08 23.07
C LYS A 38 15.54 -3.30 22.01
N GLY A 39 15.67 -1.98 22.03
CA GLY A 39 15.50 -1.14 20.87
C GLY A 39 16.65 -1.44 19.91
N ALA A 40 16.39 -2.08 18.79
CA ALA A 40 17.36 -2.23 17.71
C ALA A 40 17.69 -0.82 17.18
N ALA A 41 18.87 -0.34 17.54
CA ALA A 41 19.47 0.84 16.94
C ALA A 41 19.66 0.56 15.44
N LEU A 42 19.06 1.39 14.60
CA LEU A 42 19.40 1.48 13.18
C LEU A 42 20.93 1.67 13.07
N PRO A 43 21.59 0.98 12.13
CA PRO A 43 23.00 1.21 11.89
C PRO A 43 23.22 2.68 11.58
N PRO A 44 24.34 3.28 12.04
CA PRO A 44 24.64 4.67 11.78
C PRO A 44 24.67 4.89 10.28
N ARG A 45 24.01 5.97 9.83
CA ARG A 45 24.12 6.47 8.45
C ARG A 45 25.59 6.42 8.06
N SER A 46 25.90 5.60 7.06
CA SER A 46 27.19 5.69 6.39
C SER A 46 27.34 7.13 5.91
N ALA A 47 28.27 7.83 6.48
CA ALA A 47 28.70 9.14 5.96
C ALA A 47 29.02 8.93 4.48
N PRO A 48 28.77 9.93 3.60
CA PRO A 48 29.20 9.82 2.20
C PRO A 48 30.66 9.48 2.20
N SER A 49 31.00 8.35 1.59
CA SER A 49 32.36 7.87 1.41
C SER A 49 33.18 9.04 0.83
N LYS A 50 34.04 9.60 1.63
CA LYS A 50 35.08 10.51 1.17
C LYS A 50 36.11 9.63 0.48
N ASN A 51 35.96 9.39 -0.82
CA ASN A 51 37.02 8.82 -1.61
C ASN A 51 38.20 9.80 -1.61
N PRO A 52 39.32 9.42 -1.03
CA PRO A 52 40.53 10.27 -1.07
C PRO A 52 41.13 10.19 -2.45
N GLY A 53 40.81 11.17 -3.34
CA GLY A 53 41.43 11.26 -4.64
C GLY A 53 40.60 11.94 -5.72
N LEU A 54 39.37 12.35 -5.47
CA LEU A 54 38.54 13.00 -6.47
C LEU A 54 38.84 14.52 -6.50
N GLY A 55 39.55 14.93 -7.56
CA GLY A 55 39.48 16.30 -8.08
C GLY A 55 38.01 16.69 -8.30
N GLY A 56 37.70 17.98 -8.47
CA GLY A 56 36.34 18.44 -8.74
C GLY A 56 35.70 17.68 -9.92
N PRO A 57 34.38 17.89 -10.17
CA PRO A 57 33.68 17.19 -11.24
C PRO A 57 34.32 17.49 -12.60
N LEU A 58 34.51 16.43 -13.41
CA LEU A 58 35.03 16.53 -14.76
C LEU A 58 33.92 16.99 -15.71
N ALA A 59 34.25 17.85 -16.66
CA ALA A 59 33.37 18.21 -17.78
C ALA A 59 33.46 17.13 -18.88
N LEU A 60 32.57 16.11 -18.82
CA LEU A 60 32.57 15.04 -19.83
C LEU A 60 31.68 15.41 -21.01
N ALA A 61 32.16 15.10 -22.24
CA ALA A 61 31.34 15.25 -23.43
C ALA A 61 30.16 14.27 -23.43
N LEU A 62 28.95 14.75 -23.72
CA LEU A 62 27.75 13.90 -23.72
C LEU A 62 27.87 12.71 -24.70
N ARG A 63 28.61 12.86 -25.79
CA ARG A 63 28.81 11.81 -26.81
C ARG A 63 29.58 10.58 -26.31
N VAL A 64 30.38 10.71 -25.25
CA VAL A 64 31.16 9.60 -24.70
C VAL A 64 30.47 8.90 -23.53
N ILE A 65 29.24 9.34 -23.19
CA ILE A 65 28.44 8.80 -22.07
C ILE A 65 27.31 8.01 -22.67
N ASP A 66 27.16 6.76 -22.19
CA ASP A 66 26.08 5.86 -22.53
C ASP A 66 25.16 5.67 -21.31
N GLU A 67 23.88 5.46 -21.57
CA GLU A 67 22.94 5.05 -20.52
C GLU A 67 23.11 3.56 -20.23
N ASP A 68 23.04 3.17 -18.97
CA ASP A 68 23.10 1.76 -18.57
C ASP A 68 21.80 1.06 -18.94
N PRO A 69 21.81 -0.02 -19.75
CA PRO A 69 20.60 -0.77 -20.08
C PRO A 69 19.95 -1.44 -18.89
N HIS A 70 20.69 -1.60 -17.78
CA HIS A 70 20.19 -2.21 -16.54
C HIS A 70 19.76 -1.19 -15.49
N GLN A 71 19.53 0.07 -15.91
CA GLN A 71 19.04 1.08 -14.98
C GLN A 71 17.75 0.63 -14.29
N PRO A 72 17.63 0.84 -12.96
CA PRO A 72 16.42 0.47 -12.21
C PRO A 72 15.17 1.24 -12.66
N ARG A 73 15.36 2.46 -13.24
CA ARG A 73 14.27 3.30 -13.74
C ARG A 73 14.10 3.12 -15.24
N THR A 74 12.91 2.73 -15.63
CA THR A 74 12.50 2.53 -17.02
C THR A 74 11.97 3.82 -17.66
N GLU A 75 11.72 3.78 -18.96
CA GLU A 75 11.14 4.91 -19.70
C GLU A 75 9.70 5.21 -19.27
N ASP A 76 8.98 4.20 -18.76
CA ASP A 76 7.61 4.33 -18.25
C ASP A 76 7.54 5.06 -16.90
N ASN A 77 8.69 5.29 -16.26
CA ASN A 77 8.71 6.04 -15.00
C ASN A 77 8.30 7.50 -15.24
N PRO A 78 7.33 8.05 -14.48
CA PRO A 78 6.84 9.42 -14.65
C PRO A 78 7.94 10.49 -14.65
N GLY A 79 9.08 10.21 -13.96
CA GLY A 79 10.24 11.08 -13.97
C GLY A 79 10.97 11.16 -15.32
N PHE A 80 10.71 10.24 -16.26
CA PHE A 80 11.27 10.23 -17.61
C PHE A 80 10.27 10.63 -18.69
N SER A 81 9.07 11.09 -18.33
CA SER A 81 8.11 11.63 -19.30
C SER A 81 8.73 12.79 -20.07
N ALA A 82 8.35 12.94 -21.34
CA ALA A 82 8.86 14.01 -22.21
C ALA A 82 8.73 15.39 -21.55
N GLN A 83 7.54 15.68 -20.97
CA GLN A 83 7.28 16.92 -20.27
C GLN A 83 8.26 17.14 -19.10
N SER A 84 8.49 16.12 -18.25
CA SER A 84 9.39 16.22 -17.10
C SER A 84 10.85 16.45 -17.52
N ILE A 85 11.26 15.90 -18.65
CA ILE A 85 12.61 16.11 -19.22
C ILE A 85 12.73 17.51 -19.82
N GLU A 86 11.71 18.01 -20.54
CA GLU A 86 11.68 19.35 -21.13
C GLU A 86 11.72 20.46 -20.08
N GLU A 87 10.94 20.33 -18.99
CA GLU A 87 10.98 21.26 -17.85
C GLU A 87 12.39 21.35 -17.23
N LEU A 88 13.02 20.19 -17.04
CA LEU A 88 14.37 20.12 -16.53
C LEU A 88 15.39 20.69 -17.55
N ALA A 89 15.19 20.44 -18.85
CA ALA A 89 16.05 20.97 -19.93
C ALA A 89 15.99 22.50 -19.98
N ALA A 90 14.80 23.10 -19.86
CA ALA A 90 14.64 24.55 -19.77
C ALA A 90 15.45 25.12 -18.59
N THR A 91 15.38 24.48 -17.43
CA THR A 91 16.18 24.87 -16.25
C THR A 91 17.69 24.76 -16.52
N ILE A 92 18.13 23.64 -17.14
CA ILE A 92 19.53 23.41 -17.47
C ILE A 92 20.02 24.40 -18.53
N ALA A 93 19.20 24.77 -19.50
CA ALA A 93 19.53 25.77 -20.51
C ALA A 93 19.92 27.10 -19.87
N MET A 94 19.11 27.56 -18.89
CA MET A 94 19.28 28.84 -18.19
C MET A 94 20.39 28.83 -17.14
N ARG A 95 20.49 27.77 -16.33
CA ARG A 95 21.30 27.74 -15.10
C ARG A 95 22.47 26.76 -15.16
N GLY A 96 22.58 25.94 -16.23
CA GLY A 96 23.49 24.82 -16.28
C GLY A 96 23.15 23.68 -15.36
N VAL A 97 23.93 22.62 -15.38
CA VAL A 97 23.78 21.44 -14.50
C VAL A 97 24.48 21.76 -13.16
N LYS A 98 23.68 21.94 -12.10
CA LYS A 98 24.18 22.27 -10.76
C LYS A 98 24.74 21.08 -9.98
N SER A 99 24.12 19.90 -10.15
CA SER A 99 24.57 18.67 -9.51
C SER A 99 25.21 17.79 -10.55
N PRO A 100 26.50 17.42 -10.42
CA PRO A 100 27.18 16.50 -11.34
C PRO A 100 26.44 15.15 -11.40
N ILE A 101 26.58 14.44 -12.52
CA ILE A 101 26.19 13.04 -12.63
C ILE A 101 27.29 12.14 -12.11
N SER A 102 27.02 10.88 -11.78
CA SER A 102 28.01 9.85 -11.52
C SER A 102 28.06 8.88 -12.69
N VAL A 103 29.24 8.56 -13.13
CA VAL A 103 29.53 7.64 -14.24
C VAL A 103 30.65 6.68 -13.86
N ARG A 104 30.67 5.50 -14.50
CA ARG A 104 31.81 4.55 -14.43
C ARG A 104 32.40 4.30 -15.81
N ASP A 105 33.59 3.77 -15.85
CA ASP A 105 34.19 3.34 -17.09
C ASP A 105 33.34 2.27 -17.77
N HIS A 106 33.21 2.36 -19.10
CA HIS A 106 32.44 1.39 -19.85
C HIS A 106 33.22 0.06 -19.93
N PRO A 107 32.64 -1.08 -19.50
CA PRO A 107 33.38 -2.34 -19.36
C PRO A 107 33.97 -2.88 -20.67
N THR A 108 33.36 -2.56 -21.80
CA THR A 108 33.76 -3.09 -23.11
C THR A 108 34.22 -2.03 -24.12
N ARG A 109 34.09 -0.73 -23.79
CA ARG A 109 34.40 0.37 -24.71
C ARG A 109 35.35 1.37 -24.05
N PRO A 110 36.68 1.24 -24.20
CA PRO A 110 37.64 2.16 -23.61
C PRO A 110 37.37 3.62 -24.01
N GLY A 111 37.46 4.55 -23.07
CA GLY A 111 37.21 5.97 -23.28
C GLY A 111 35.72 6.37 -23.33
N ARG A 112 34.81 5.46 -23.05
CA ARG A 112 33.39 5.74 -22.85
C ARG A 112 33.02 5.47 -21.41
N TYR A 113 31.85 6.01 -21.01
CA TYR A 113 31.36 5.94 -19.66
C TYR A 113 29.90 5.43 -19.62
N LEU A 114 29.54 4.72 -18.58
CA LEU A 114 28.16 4.36 -18.27
C LEU A 114 27.65 5.19 -17.10
N ILE A 115 26.37 5.61 -17.15
CA ILE A 115 25.76 6.41 -16.11
C ILE A 115 25.44 5.52 -14.89
N ASN A 116 26.01 5.86 -13.73
CA ASN A 116 25.59 5.32 -12.43
C ASN A 116 24.34 6.05 -11.92
N HIS A 117 24.42 7.40 -11.86
CA HIS A 117 23.35 8.26 -11.36
C HIS A 117 23.19 9.50 -12.21
N GLY A 118 21.93 9.94 -12.41
CA GLY A 118 21.63 11.22 -13.04
C GLY A 118 21.19 11.12 -14.50
N ALA A 119 20.64 9.99 -14.96
CA ALA A 119 20.13 9.80 -16.31
C ALA A 119 19.14 10.89 -16.76
N ARG A 120 18.23 11.36 -15.87
CA ARG A 120 17.35 12.49 -16.19
C ARG A 120 18.11 13.77 -16.54
N ARG A 121 19.18 14.10 -15.77
CA ARG A 121 20.03 15.27 -16.04
C ARG A 121 20.77 15.12 -17.35
N PHE A 122 21.23 13.92 -17.66
CA PHE A 122 21.87 13.60 -18.93
C PHE A 122 20.91 13.78 -20.12
N ARG A 123 19.70 13.19 -20.07
CA ARG A 123 18.68 13.36 -21.12
C ARG A 123 18.27 14.84 -21.26
N ALA A 124 18.01 15.52 -20.17
CA ALA A 124 17.67 16.94 -20.19
C ALA A 124 18.82 17.82 -20.71
N SER A 125 20.09 17.45 -20.48
CA SER A 125 21.23 18.16 -21.03
C SER A 125 21.34 17.99 -22.54
N LYS A 126 21.00 16.82 -23.09
CA LYS A 126 20.90 16.58 -24.53
C LYS A 126 19.81 17.46 -25.15
N VAL A 127 18.61 17.50 -24.56
CA VAL A 127 17.47 18.33 -25.01
C VAL A 127 17.85 19.83 -24.94
N ALA A 128 18.56 20.24 -23.87
CA ALA A 128 19.04 21.62 -23.70
C ALA A 128 20.22 22.01 -24.65
N GLY A 129 20.62 21.12 -25.54
CA GLY A 129 21.73 21.38 -26.53
C GLY A 129 23.08 21.54 -25.88
N LYS A 130 23.34 21.02 -24.67
CA LYS A 130 24.67 21.07 -24.04
C LYS A 130 25.59 20.05 -24.71
N THR A 131 26.87 20.40 -24.82
CA THR A 131 27.89 19.50 -25.37
C THR A 131 28.63 18.70 -24.31
N THR A 132 28.64 19.23 -23.07
CA THR A 132 29.30 18.63 -21.91
C THR A 132 28.42 18.65 -20.70
N ILE A 133 28.68 17.76 -19.74
CA ILE A 133 28.01 17.68 -18.45
C ILE A 133 29.04 17.46 -17.34
N PRO A 134 28.89 18.11 -16.15
CA PRO A 134 29.75 17.83 -15.01
C PRO A 134 29.49 16.42 -14.51
N ALA A 135 30.51 15.61 -14.30
CA ALA A 135 30.44 14.23 -13.89
C ALA A 135 31.56 13.85 -12.91
N PHE A 136 31.26 12.94 -11.98
CA PHE A 136 32.26 12.21 -11.21
C PHE A 136 32.41 10.82 -11.78
N VAL A 137 33.67 10.36 -11.94
CA VAL A 137 33.94 8.96 -12.27
C VAL A 137 34.02 8.16 -10.99
N ASP A 138 33.11 7.20 -10.83
CA ASP A 138 32.97 6.33 -9.69
C ASP A 138 32.84 4.89 -10.17
N ASN A 139 33.96 4.17 -10.13
CA ASN A 139 34.04 2.78 -10.55
C ASN A 139 33.67 1.78 -9.46
N ASP A 140 33.47 2.23 -8.21
CA ASP A 140 32.99 1.42 -7.08
C ASP A 140 31.45 1.28 -7.10
N TYR A 141 30.84 1.54 -8.26
CA TYR A 141 29.39 1.48 -8.44
C TYR A 141 28.82 0.11 -8.08
N ASN A 142 27.78 0.16 -7.25
CA ASN A 142 26.96 -0.99 -6.88
C ASN A 142 25.49 -0.73 -7.27
N GLU A 143 24.91 -1.61 -8.11
CA GLU A 143 23.50 -1.52 -8.52
C GLU A 143 22.55 -1.55 -7.31
N VAL A 144 22.87 -2.32 -6.28
CA VAL A 144 22.07 -2.42 -5.07
C VAL A 144 21.96 -1.07 -4.35
N ASP A 145 23.07 -0.31 -4.26
CA ASP A 145 23.07 1.00 -3.60
C ASP A 145 22.20 2.00 -4.35
N GLN A 146 22.18 1.93 -5.67
CA GLN A 146 21.29 2.74 -6.50
C GLN A 146 19.81 2.39 -6.27
N VAL A 147 19.50 1.12 -6.18
CA VAL A 147 18.13 0.67 -5.89
C VAL A 147 17.69 1.14 -4.49
N ILE A 148 18.57 1.01 -3.49
CA ILE A 148 18.30 1.48 -2.12
C ILE A 148 18.04 2.99 -2.11
N GLU A 149 18.90 3.79 -2.76
CA GLU A 149 18.74 5.25 -2.84
C GLU A 149 17.39 5.61 -3.49
N ASN A 150 17.06 4.98 -4.61
CA ASN A 150 15.81 5.24 -5.32
C ASN A 150 14.58 4.78 -4.52
N LEU A 151 14.66 3.66 -3.80
CA LEU A 151 13.61 3.19 -2.89
C LEU A 151 13.37 4.14 -1.71
N GLN A 152 14.45 4.70 -1.14
CA GLN A 152 14.35 5.67 -0.04
C GLN A 152 13.71 6.98 -0.49
N ARG A 153 13.90 7.36 -1.74
CA ARG A 153 13.34 8.58 -2.35
C ARG A 153 11.95 8.37 -2.96
N ASN A 154 11.38 7.16 -2.87
CA ASN A 154 10.11 6.78 -3.53
C ASN A 154 10.11 7.11 -5.04
N GLN A 155 11.23 6.84 -5.71
CA GLN A 155 11.43 7.19 -7.11
C GLN A 155 11.27 5.99 -8.05
N LEU A 156 11.15 4.77 -7.52
CA LEU A 156 10.85 3.56 -8.27
C LEU A 156 9.36 3.27 -8.22
N THR A 157 8.82 2.88 -9.36
CA THR A 157 7.47 2.32 -9.46
C THR A 157 7.46 0.88 -8.91
N ALA A 158 6.29 0.38 -8.54
CA ALA A 158 6.15 -1.00 -8.08
C ALA A 158 6.65 -2.01 -9.13
N ARG A 159 6.45 -1.71 -10.42
CA ARG A 159 6.93 -2.54 -11.54
C ARG A 159 8.46 -2.58 -11.60
N GLU A 160 9.12 -1.43 -11.53
CA GLU A 160 10.59 -1.36 -11.54
C GLU A 160 11.22 -2.10 -10.36
N ILE A 161 10.59 -2.06 -9.19
CA ILE A 161 11.01 -2.84 -8.01
C ILE A 161 10.85 -4.34 -8.29
N ALA A 162 9.70 -4.74 -8.86
CA ALA A 162 9.45 -6.13 -9.20
C ALA A 162 10.47 -6.66 -10.22
N ASP A 163 10.74 -5.88 -11.27
CA ASP A 163 11.70 -6.25 -12.32
C ASP A 163 13.13 -6.37 -11.77
N TYR A 164 13.53 -5.48 -10.85
CA TYR A 164 14.81 -5.64 -10.14
C TYR A 164 14.85 -6.93 -9.34
N ILE A 165 13.82 -7.21 -8.53
CA ILE A 165 13.73 -8.45 -7.73
C ILE A 165 13.76 -9.66 -8.64
N GLY A 166 13.06 -9.63 -9.79
CA GLY A 166 13.06 -10.71 -10.78
C GLY A 166 14.45 -10.99 -11.34
N ARG A 167 15.23 -9.94 -11.66
CA ARG A 167 16.62 -10.10 -12.10
C ARG A 167 17.51 -10.75 -11.04
N GLU A 168 17.38 -10.34 -9.79
CA GLU A 168 18.15 -10.92 -8.68
C GLU A 168 17.79 -12.40 -8.43
N LEU A 169 16.51 -12.75 -8.54
CA LEU A 169 16.04 -14.13 -8.49
C LEU A 169 16.60 -14.97 -9.65
N ALA A 170 16.66 -14.42 -10.86
CA ALA A 170 17.26 -15.09 -12.01
C ALA A 170 18.76 -15.36 -11.85
N LYS A 171 19.46 -14.55 -11.04
CA LYS A 171 20.86 -14.83 -10.61
C LYS A 171 20.96 -15.92 -9.52
N GLY A 172 19.83 -16.46 -9.03
CA GLY A 172 19.77 -17.49 -8.00
C GLY A 172 19.80 -16.96 -6.56
N ILE A 173 19.66 -15.65 -6.35
CA ILE A 173 19.65 -15.04 -5.01
C ILE A 173 18.30 -15.32 -4.34
N ARG A 174 18.31 -15.70 -3.07
CA ARG A 174 17.09 -16.05 -2.32
C ARG A 174 16.32 -14.82 -1.89
N HIS A 175 14.99 -14.93 -1.76
CA HIS A 175 14.08 -13.83 -1.35
C HIS A 175 14.55 -13.09 -0.08
N GLY A 176 15.01 -13.85 0.94
CA GLY A 176 15.49 -13.27 2.20
C GLY A 176 16.80 -12.49 2.05
N GLU A 177 17.67 -12.90 1.13
CA GLU A 177 18.93 -12.21 0.83
C GLU A 177 18.68 -10.93 0.05
N ILE A 178 17.77 -10.97 -0.94
CA ILE A 178 17.32 -9.78 -1.66
C ILE A 178 16.68 -8.77 -0.69
N ALA A 179 15.77 -9.23 0.19
CA ALA A 179 15.14 -8.37 1.18
C ALA A 179 16.17 -7.69 2.08
N LYS A 180 17.17 -8.45 2.55
CA LYS A 180 18.26 -7.95 3.38
C LYS A 180 19.12 -6.94 2.63
N SER A 181 19.47 -7.21 1.37
CA SER A 181 20.32 -6.32 0.55
C SER A 181 19.68 -4.95 0.32
N ILE A 182 18.35 -4.91 0.05
CA ILE A 182 17.63 -3.64 -0.18
C ILE A 182 17.04 -3.01 1.10
N GLY A 183 17.28 -3.61 2.28
CA GLY A 183 16.79 -3.11 3.56
C GLY A 183 15.27 -3.15 3.71
N LYS A 184 14.60 -4.15 3.12
CA LYS A 184 13.14 -4.36 3.17
C LYS A 184 12.79 -5.69 3.85
N SER A 185 11.51 -5.90 4.15
CA SER A 185 11.03 -7.16 4.70
C SER A 185 10.93 -8.25 3.63
N PRO A 186 11.01 -9.55 3.98
CA PRO A 186 10.74 -10.64 3.05
C PRO A 186 9.33 -10.56 2.44
N SER A 187 8.35 -10.09 3.20
CA SER A 187 6.98 -9.86 2.72
C SER A 187 6.93 -8.83 1.60
N PHE A 188 7.72 -7.74 1.72
CA PHE A 188 7.84 -6.74 0.65
C PHE A 188 8.32 -7.38 -0.65
N VAL A 189 9.36 -8.22 -0.60
CA VAL A 189 9.89 -8.93 -1.77
C VAL A 189 8.83 -9.86 -2.36
N THR A 190 8.15 -10.67 -1.53
CA THR A 190 7.10 -11.60 -1.98
C THR A 190 5.94 -10.86 -2.66
N GLN A 191 5.50 -9.74 -2.09
CA GLN A 191 4.43 -8.93 -2.68
C GLN A 191 4.79 -8.36 -4.06
N HIS A 192 6.05 -7.95 -4.27
CA HIS A 192 6.49 -7.44 -5.57
C HIS A 192 6.73 -8.54 -6.59
N ILE A 193 7.16 -9.75 -6.16
CA ILE A 193 7.27 -10.90 -7.06
C ILE A 193 5.92 -11.24 -7.71
N THR A 194 4.82 -11.11 -6.97
CA THR A 194 3.48 -11.33 -7.53
C THR A 194 3.19 -10.47 -8.75
N LEU A 195 3.81 -9.28 -8.85
CA LEU A 195 3.62 -8.38 -10.00
C LEU A 195 4.28 -8.86 -11.29
N LEU A 196 5.19 -9.83 -11.20
CA LEU A 196 5.88 -10.41 -12.37
C LEU A 196 5.01 -11.42 -13.14
N ASP A 197 4.04 -12.02 -12.44
CA ASP A 197 3.13 -13.04 -13.01
C ASP A 197 1.70 -12.76 -12.54
N LEU A 198 1.09 -11.74 -13.12
CA LEU A 198 -0.29 -11.35 -12.83
C LEU A 198 -1.26 -12.05 -13.78
N PRO A 199 -2.42 -12.55 -13.29
CA PRO A 199 -3.52 -12.94 -14.14
C PRO A 199 -3.95 -11.79 -15.04
N GLU A 200 -4.31 -12.10 -16.31
CA GLU A 200 -4.55 -11.10 -17.36
C GLU A 200 -5.50 -9.96 -16.96
N PRO A 201 -6.68 -10.21 -16.34
CA PRO A 201 -7.59 -9.13 -15.95
C PRO A 201 -6.97 -8.17 -14.92
N ILE A 202 -6.15 -8.72 -14.00
CA ILE A 202 -5.46 -7.93 -12.98
C ILE A 202 -4.27 -7.18 -13.59
N ALA A 203 -3.54 -7.81 -14.52
CA ALA A 203 -2.45 -7.18 -15.26
C ALA A 203 -2.95 -5.96 -16.05
N GLN A 204 -4.09 -6.06 -16.70
CA GLN A 204 -4.73 -4.96 -17.42
C GLN A 204 -5.07 -3.80 -16.47
N ALA A 205 -5.69 -4.09 -15.32
CA ALA A 205 -6.01 -3.08 -14.31
C ALA A 205 -4.76 -2.40 -13.71
N PHE A 206 -3.70 -3.18 -13.49
CA PHE A 206 -2.42 -2.68 -13.00
C PHE A 206 -1.71 -1.80 -14.04
N ASN A 207 -1.60 -2.26 -15.29
CA ASN A 207 -0.93 -1.53 -16.38
C ASN A 207 -1.70 -0.27 -16.79
N ALA A 208 -3.05 -0.29 -16.71
CA ALA A 208 -3.87 0.91 -16.88
C ALA A 208 -3.76 1.90 -15.72
N GLY A 209 -3.02 1.58 -14.67
CA GLY A 209 -2.85 2.43 -13.50
C GLY A 209 -4.08 2.54 -12.60
N ARG A 210 -5.06 1.64 -12.75
CA ARG A 210 -6.25 1.57 -11.88
C ARG A 210 -5.94 0.93 -10.52
N ALA A 211 -5.10 -0.11 -10.51
CA ALA A 211 -4.66 -0.80 -9.30
C ALA A 211 -3.20 -0.43 -8.99
N LYS A 212 -2.98 0.67 -8.25
CA LYS A 212 -1.63 1.22 -7.99
C LYS A 212 -0.95 0.64 -6.75
N ASP A 213 -1.75 0.20 -5.76
CA ASP A 213 -1.25 -0.30 -4.48
C ASP A 213 -0.90 -1.80 -4.59
N VAL A 214 0.35 -2.13 -4.36
CA VAL A 214 0.87 -3.50 -4.40
C VAL A 214 0.08 -4.43 -3.48
N THR A 215 -0.34 -3.96 -2.31
CA THR A 215 -1.14 -4.74 -1.37
C THR A 215 -2.51 -5.08 -1.96
N VAL A 216 -3.16 -4.10 -2.59
CA VAL A 216 -4.45 -4.28 -3.28
C VAL A 216 -4.34 -5.30 -4.42
N VAL A 217 -3.28 -5.22 -5.23
CA VAL A 217 -3.02 -6.19 -6.30
C VAL A 217 -2.83 -7.61 -5.74
N ASN A 218 -2.08 -7.76 -4.65
CA ASN A 218 -1.90 -9.07 -4.00
C ASN A 218 -3.21 -9.64 -3.43
N GLU A 219 -4.06 -8.79 -2.87
CA GLU A 219 -5.39 -9.19 -2.41
C GLU A 219 -6.28 -9.64 -3.56
N LEU A 220 -6.26 -8.91 -4.70
CA LEU A 220 -6.96 -9.30 -5.93
C LEU A 220 -6.46 -10.64 -6.47
N VAL A 221 -5.14 -10.85 -6.54
CA VAL A 221 -4.57 -12.14 -6.99
C VAL A 221 -5.00 -13.27 -6.06
N THR A 222 -5.08 -13.02 -4.75
CA THR A 222 -5.55 -14.01 -3.78
C THR A 222 -7.03 -14.32 -3.97
N ALA A 223 -7.86 -13.32 -4.23
CA ALA A 223 -9.28 -13.49 -4.54
C ALA A 223 -9.48 -14.22 -5.88
N PHE A 224 -8.71 -13.84 -6.90
CA PHE A 224 -8.74 -14.44 -8.23
C PHE A 224 -8.39 -15.93 -8.22
N LYS A 225 -7.40 -16.35 -7.43
CA LYS A 225 -7.06 -17.78 -7.31
C LYS A 225 -8.20 -18.63 -6.80
N LYS A 226 -9.11 -18.06 -6.02
CA LYS A 226 -10.28 -18.77 -5.48
C LYS A 226 -11.52 -18.63 -6.38
N ASN A 227 -11.72 -17.46 -6.98
CA ASN A 227 -12.90 -17.08 -7.72
C ASN A 227 -12.51 -16.32 -9.01
N PRO A 228 -11.88 -16.99 -9.99
CA PRO A 228 -11.33 -16.30 -11.17
C PRO A 228 -12.40 -15.60 -12.01
N ARG A 229 -13.56 -16.23 -12.17
CA ARG A 229 -14.65 -15.71 -12.98
C ARG A 229 -15.27 -14.46 -12.40
N GLU A 230 -15.62 -14.50 -11.13
CA GLU A 230 -16.24 -13.39 -10.41
C GLU A 230 -15.34 -12.17 -10.32
N VAL A 231 -14.04 -12.39 -10.10
CA VAL A 231 -13.07 -11.28 -10.04
C VAL A 231 -12.87 -10.67 -11.43
N THR A 232 -12.90 -11.46 -12.50
CA THR A 232 -12.84 -10.95 -13.89
C THR A 232 -14.04 -10.08 -14.19
N GLU A 233 -15.25 -10.59 -13.98
CA GLU A 233 -16.52 -9.88 -14.18
C GLU A 233 -16.52 -8.57 -13.38
N TRP A 234 -16.10 -8.62 -12.11
CA TRP A 234 -16.05 -7.43 -11.27
C TRP A 234 -15.05 -6.37 -11.79
N LEU A 235 -13.90 -6.78 -12.34
CA LEU A 235 -12.91 -5.86 -12.91
C LEU A 235 -13.39 -5.24 -14.22
N GLU A 236 -14.16 -5.96 -15.02
CA GLU A 236 -14.79 -5.49 -16.25
C GLU A 236 -15.92 -4.49 -15.96
N ASP A 237 -16.79 -4.79 -15.01
CA ASP A 237 -17.89 -3.90 -14.58
C ASP A 237 -17.36 -2.56 -13.99
N ASN A 238 -16.15 -2.58 -13.42
CA ASN A 238 -15.51 -1.42 -12.84
C ASN A 238 -14.30 -0.91 -13.67
N ASP A 239 -14.35 -1.06 -15.00
CA ASP A 239 -13.22 -0.75 -15.89
C ASP A 239 -12.75 0.71 -15.83
N ARG A 240 -13.62 1.64 -15.44
CA ARG A 240 -13.36 3.10 -15.35
C ARG A 240 -13.02 3.59 -13.96
N GLN A 241 -13.04 2.72 -12.95
CA GLN A 241 -12.82 3.12 -11.57
C GLN A 241 -11.44 2.67 -11.05
N ASP A 242 -10.86 3.49 -10.18
CA ASP A 242 -9.65 3.11 -9.45
C ASP A 242 -9.98 1.98 -8.48
N VAL A 243 -9.17 0.92 -8.51
CA VAL A 243 -9.29 -0.22 -7.61
C VAL A 243 -8.70 0.14 -6.25
N THR A 244 -9.57 0.51 -5.34
CA THR A 244 -9.18 0.92 -3.99
C THR A 244 -9.18 -0.26 -3.02
N ARG A 245 -8.51 -0.08 -1.88
CA ARG A 245 -8.50 -1.07 -0.80
C ARG A 245 -9.91 -1.39 -0.26
N THR A 246 -10.75 -0.37 -0.17
CA THR A 246 -12.16 -0.53 0.24
C THR A 246 -12.95 -1.35 -0.78
N ALA A 247 -12.76 -1.08 -2.07
CA ALA A 247 -13.46 -1.80 -3.13
C ALA A 247 -13.09 -3.30 -3.13
N VAL A 248 -11.80 -3.64 -2.95
CA VAL A 248 -11.35 -5.03 -2.85
C VAL A 248 -11.85 -5.71 -1.57
N LYS A 249 -11.95 -4.98 -0.48
CA LYS A 249 -12.55 -5.51 0.75
C LYS A 249 -14.02 -5.90 0.53
N LEU A 250 -14.81 -5.02 -0.08
CA LEU A 250 -16.22 -5.30 -0.41
C LEU A 250 -16.35 -6.48 -1.39
N LEU A 251 -15.48 -6.56 -2.39
CA LEU A 251 -15.44 -7.72 -3.29
C LEU A 251 -15.20 -9.02 -2.52
N ARG A 252 -14.25 -9.04 -1.59
CA ARG A 252 -13.98 -10.24 -0.77
C ARG A 252 -15.16 -10.61 0.11
N GLU A 253 -15.80 -9.65 0.76
CA GLU A 253 -17.01 -9.88 1.56
C GLU A 253 -18.13 -10.47 0.69
N PHE A 254 -18.35 -9.94 -0.50
CA PHE A 254 -19.31 -10.47 -1.48
C PHE A 254 -18.98 -11.92 -1.91
N LEU A 255 -17.71 -12.22 -2.19
CA LEU A 255 -17.29 -13.57 -2.57
C LEU A 255 -17.43 -14.58 -1.43
N GLU A 256 -17.18 -14.17 -0.18
CA GLU A 256 -17.37 -15.00 1.00
C GLU A 256 -18.86 -15.29 1.24
N GLU A 257 -19.71 -14.28 1.12
CA GLU A 257 -21.17 -14.42 1.22
C GLU A 257 -21.73 -15.36 0.14
N LYS A 258 -21.32 -15.17 -1.12
CA LYS A 258 -21.73 -16.04 -2.24
C LYS A 258 -21.32 -17.50 -2.01
N ARG A 259 -20.10 -17.72 -1.49
CA ARG A 259 -19.63 -19.06 -1.15
C ARG A 259 -20.49 -19.70 -0.05
N TYR A 260 -20.77 -18.95 1.02
CA TYR A 260 -21.62 -19.42 2.11
C TYR A 260 -23.03 -19.82 1.61
N GLN A 261 -23.65 -19.00 0.79
CA GLN A 261 -24.96 -19.31 0.19
C GLN A 261 -24.91 -20.58 -0.66
N THR A 262 -23.84 -20.77 -1.45
CA THR A 262 -23.68 -21.97 -2.28
C THR A 262 -23.48 -23.23 -1.42
N GLU A 263 -22.70 -23.14 -0.35
CA GLU A 263 -22.49 -24.26 0.59
C GLU A 263 -23.79 -24.64 1.33
N VAL A 264 -24.56 -23.65 1.78
CA VAL A 264 -25.86 -23.87 2.42
C VAL A 264 -26.83 -24.56 1.45
N PHE A 265 -26.92 -24.07 0.21
CA PHE A 265 -27.80 -24.66 -0.81
C PHE A 265 -27.38 -26.08 -1.19
N SER A 266 -26.07 -26.34 -1.33
CA SER A 266 -25.58 -27.70 -1.64
C SER A 266 -25.82 -28.69 -0.50
N ASN A 267 -25.78 -28.23 0.74
CA ASN A 267 -26.10 -29.08 1.90
C ASN A 267 -27.61 -29.35 2.04
N MET A 268 -28.45 -28.41 1.61
CA MET A 268 -29.90 -28.62 1.55
C MET A 268 -30.28 -29.65 0.47
N THR A 269 -29.67 -29.57 -0.71
CA THR A 269 -29.95 -30.51 -1.81
C THR A 269 -29.45 -31.92 -1.52
N ARG A 270 -28.30 -32.07 -0.84
CA ARG A 270 -27.79 -33.38 -0.42
C ARG A 270 -28.69 -34.08 0.61
N ARG A 271 -29.42 -33.33 1.43
CA ARG A 271 -30.38 -33.90 2.40
C ARG A 271 -31.70 -34.33 1.77
N SER A 272 -32.01 -33.84 0.57
CA SER A 272 -33.23 -34.24 -0.15
C SER A 272 -33.08 -35.52 -0.99
N ASP A 273 -31.84 -35.98 -1.25
CA ASP A 273 -31.56 -37.13 -2.13
C ASP A 273 -31.28 -38.44 -1.37
N GLU A 274 -31.38 -38.48 0.00
CA GLU A 274 -31.36 -39.74 0.72
C GLU A 274 -32.79 -40.35 0.74
N PRO A 275 -32.99 -41.57 0.13
CA PRO A 275 -34.24 -42.29 0.26
C PRO A 275 -34.40 -42.78 1.68
N GLY A 276 -35.55 -42.46 2.24
CA GLY A 276 -35.93 -42.63 3.62
C GLY A 276 -35.57 -43.95 4.29
N LEU A 277 -34.93 -43.84 5.44
CA LEU A 277 -34.89 -44.83 6.48
C LEU A 277 -35.87 -44.40 7.62
N PRO A 278 -36.55 -45.34 8.30
CA PRO A 278 -37.66 -45.02 9.21
C PRO A 278 -37.12 -44.36 10.48
N ALA A 279 -37.95 -43.48 11.04
CA ALA A 279 -37.75 -42.79 12.30
C ALA A 279 -37.50 -43.77 13.44
N GLU A 280 -36.31 -43.75 14.00
CA GLU A 280 -36.09 -44.17 15.38
C GLU A 280 -36.00 -42.90 16.24
N GLU A 281 -36.95 -42.82 17.16
CA GLU A 281 -36.89 -41.88 18.27
C GLU A 281 -35.69 -42.24 19.15
N ASP A 282 -34.68 -41.39 19.22
CA ASP A 282 -33.72 -41.42 20.32
C ASP A 282 -33.42 -40.03 20.82
N ASN A 283 -33.74 -39.91 22.09
CA ASN A 283 -33.42 -38.85 23.01
C ASN A 283 -31.92 -38.82 23.25
N SER A 284 -31.18 -37.87 22.71
CA SER A 284 -29.96 -37.41 23.39
C SER A 284 -29.39 -36.12 22.83
N ALA A 285 -29.28 -35.13 23.73
CA ALA A 285 -28.26 -34.09 23.81
C ALA A 285 -28.02 -33.17 22.59
N GLU A 286 -28.53 -31.98 22.77
CA GLU A 286 -28.20 -30.77 22.06
C GLU A 286 -26.66 -30.60 21.81
N ALA A 287 -26.21 -30.84 20.59
CA ALA A 287 -24.95 -30.30 20.11
C ALA A 287 -25.23 -28.92 19.46
N GLN A 288 -24.89 -27.87 20.16
CA GLN A 288 -24.93 -26.50 19.63
C GLN A 288 -23.95 -26.35 18.46
N PRO A 289 -24.36 -25.76 17.32
CA PRO A 289 -23.43 -25.46 16.26
C PRO A 289 -22.42 -24.37 16.68
N PRO A 290 -21.19 -24.38 16.17
CA PRO A 290 -20.15 -23.42 16.55
C PRO A 290 -20.58 -21.99 16.20
N THR A 291 -20.61 -21.14 17.21
CA THR A 291 -20.87 -19.71 17.08
C THR A 291 -19.66 -19.00 16.50
N GLU A 292 -19.61 -18.83 15.19
CA GLU A 292 -18.77 -17.80 14.60
C GLU A 292 -19.39 -16.42 14.85
N ARG A 293 -18.61 -15.56 15.48
CA ARG A 293 -19.02 -14.19 15.84
C ARG A 293 -19.04 -13.32 14.58
N LEU A 294 -20.20 -13.16 13.96
CA LEU A 294 -20.47 -12.07 13.06
C LEU A 294 -20.51 -10.76 13.85
N GLY A 295 -19.71 -9.78 13.38
CA GLY A 295 -19.55 -8.48 14.06
C GLY A 295 -20.91 -7.79 14.29
N ARG A 296 -20.93 -6.97 15.33
CA ARG A 296 -22.05 -6.28 15.97
C ARG A 296 -22.85 -5.36 15.02
N ALA A 297 -23.60 -5.91 14.10
CA ALA A 297 -24.64 -5.15 13.41
C ALA A 297 -25.96 -5.33 14.16
N VAL A 298 -26.51 -4.26 14.69
CA VAL A 298 -27.79 -4.24 15.39
C VAL A 298 -28.86 -3.71 14.44
N LEU A 299 -29.80 -4.57 14.05
CA LEU A 299 -30.96 -4.20 13.25
C LEU A 299 -32.02 -3.59 14.17
N GLN A 300 -32.17 -2.27 14.11
CA GLN A 300 -33.20 -1.56 14.86
C GLN A 300 -34.52 -1.56 14.08
N VAL A 301 -35.59 -2.02 14.75
CA VAL A 301 -36.92 -2.15 14.17
C VAL A 301 -37.96 -1.46 15.05
N ARG A 302 -39.14 -1.18 14.48
CA ARG A 302 -40.31 -0.67 15.19
C ARG A 302 -41.42 -1.71 15.15
N HIS A 303 -41.91 -2.09 16.33
CA HIS A 303 -43.06 -2.96 16.51
C HIS A 303 -44.03 -2.29 17.48
N HIS A 304 -45.30 -2.15 17.10
CA HIS A 304 -46.36 -1.48 17.90
C HIS A 304 -45.96 -0.10 18.46
N ARG A 305 -45.27 0.74 17.64
CA ARG A 305 -44.73 2.07 18.00
C ARG A 305 -43.57 2.08 19.00
N ARG A 306 -43.07 0.90 19.43
CA ARG A 306 -41.92 0.75 20.32
C ARG A 306 -40.69 0.42 19.49
N LEU A 307 -39.51 0.86 19.94
CA LEU A 307 -38.23 0.50 19.36
C LEU A 307 -37.78 -0.85 19.91
N ALA A 308 -37.24 -1.69 19.04
CA ALA A 308 -36.72 -3.00 19.40
C ALA A 308 -35.53 -3.36 18.48
N GLN A 309 -34.73 -4.28 18.95
CA GLN A 309 -33.63 -4.88 18.19
C GLN A 309 -34.10 -6.23 17.65
N LEU A 310 -33.83 -6.49 16.36
CA LEU A 310 -34.10 -7.79 15.74
C LEU A 310 -33.02 -8.78 16.15
N LEU A 311 -33.41 -9.85 16.81
CA LEU A 311 -32.52 -10.95 17.23
C LEU A 311 -32.43 -11.98 16.10
N TRP A 312 -31.70 -11.63 15.02
CA TRP A 312 -31.55 -12.49 13.84
C TRP A 312 -30.78 -13.79 14.09
N GLN A 313 -30.07 -13.88 15.23
CA GLN A 313 -29.34 -15.08 15.66
C GLN A 313 -30.26 -16.15 16.27
N ARG A 314 -31.49 -15.80 16.63
CA ARG A 314 -32.46 -16.70 17.27
C ARG A 314 -33.52 -17.11 16.25
N ARG A 315 -33.65 -18.42 16.01
CA ARG A 315 -34.61 -18.96 15.05
C ARG A 315 -36.01 -18.85 15.60
N PRO A 316 -36.98 -18.28 14.89
CA PRO A 316 -38.39 -18.26 15.30
C PRO A 316 -39.01 -19.66 15.25
N VAL A 317 -40.03 -19.88 16.06
CA VAL A 317 -40.76 -21.15 16.10
C VAL A 317 -41.61 -21.32 14.84
N GLU A 318 -42.17 -20.22 14.31
CA GLU A 318 -43.02 -20.23 13.11
C GLU A 318 -42.41 -19.43 11.96
N LYS A 319 -42.63 -19.89 10.72
CA LYS A 319 -42.21 -19.15 9.53
C LYS A 319 -42.98 -17.84 9.39
N GLY A 320 -42.27 -16.73 9.18
CA GLY A 320 -42.85 -15.40 9.10
C GLY A 320 -42.82 -14.61 10.39
N PHE A 321 -42.27 -15.18 11.45
CA PHE A 321 -42.03 -14.51 12.75
C PHE A 321 -40.55 -14.15 12.91
N ALA A 322 -40.26 -13.26 13.86
CA ALA A 322 -38.92 -12.90 14.26
C ALA A 322 -38.86 -12.61 15.76
N TRP A 323 -37.71 -12.86 16.37
CA TRP A 323 -37.47 -12.48 17.78
C TRP A 323 -37.02 -11.02 17.85
N LEU A 324 -37.71 -10.26 18.70
CA LEU A 324 -37.47 -8.85 18.96
C LEU A 324 -37.13 -8.66 20.45
N LYS A 325 -36.12 -7.81 20.70
CA LYS A 325 -35.81 -7.35 22.06
C LYS A 325 -36.12 -5.85 22.14
N TYR A 326 -37.07 -5.49 22.99
CA TYR A 326 -37.47 -4.09 23.18
C TYR A 326 -36.37 -3.29 23.87
N ASP A 327 -36.08 -2.08 23.34
CA ASP A 327 -35.02 -1.20 23.88
C ASP A 327 -35.39 -0.61 25.25
N ASP A 328 -36.70 -0.45 25.53
CA ASP A 328 -37.24 0.16 26.76
C ASP A 328 -37.33 -0.81 27.92
N THR A 329 -37.70 -2.08 27.68
CA THR A 329 -37.93 -3.08 28.75
C THR A 329 -36.89 -4.19 28.74
N GLY A 330 -36.15 -4.38 27.64
CA GLY A 330 -35.24 -5.51 27.44
C GLY A 330 -35.97 -6.85 27.26
N GLU A 331 -37.32 -6.85 27.15
CA GLU A 331 -38.15 -8.03 26.97
C GLU A 331 -37.99 -8.61 25.57
N GLU A 332 -37.85 -9.94 25.46
CA GLU A 332 -37.71 -10.63 24.19
C GLU A 332 -39.07 -11.26 23.82
N VAL A 333 -39.60 -10.90 22.65
CA VAL A 333 -40.91 -11.34 22.16
C VAL A 333 -40.78 -11.84 20.72
N GLU A 334 -41.47 -12.92 20.39
CA GLU A 334 -41.64 -13.38 19.03
C GLU A 334 -42.82 -12.65 18.35
N ALA A 335 -42.57 -11.97 17.24
CA ALA A 335 -43.57 -11.15 16.55
C ALA A 335 -43.61 -11.44 15.07
N PRO A 336 -44.78 -11.30 14.40
CA PRO A 336 -44.91 -11.47 12.97
C PRO A 336 -44.08 -10.41 12.23
N LEU A 337 -43.31 -10.81 11.24
CA LEU A 337 -42.52 -9.88 10.42
C LEU A 337 -43.37 -8.83 9.70
N ALA A 338 -44.63 -9.12 9.43
CA ALA A 338 -45.56 -8.18 8.81
C ALA A 338 -45.87 -6.95 9.70
N GLU A 339 -45.67 -7.05 11.01
CA GLU A 339 -45.92 -5.97 11.98
C GLU A 339 -44.63 -5.24 12.39
N VAL A 340 -43.48 -5.70 11.86
CA VAL A 340 -42.16 -5.17 12.14
C VAL A 340 -41.69 -4.25 11.04
N LYS A 341 -41.36 -3.00 11.37
CA LYS A 341 -40.85 -2.04 10.42
C LYS A 341 -39.36 -1.76 10.70
N LEU A 342 -38.49 -2.01 9.71
CA LEU A 342 -37.07 -1.69 9.80
C LEU A 342 -36.88 -0.18 9.87
N ILE A 343 -36.01 0.29 10.80
CA ILE A 343 -35.68 1.71 10.99
C ILE A 343 -34.25 1.99 10.63
N ALA A 344 -33.31 1.25 11.18
CA ALA A 344 -31.88 1.48 11.01
C ALA A 344 -31.06 0.20 11.16
N LEU A 345 -29.87 0.21 10.58
CA LEU A 345 -28.79 -0.72 10.84
C LEU A 345 -27.74 0.06 11.63
N LEU A 346 -27.43 -0.38 12.85
CA LEU A 346 -26.50 0.25 13.77
C LEU A 346 -25.22 -0.57 13.91
#